data_0e4356810d28404c7edd2f697759b183
#
_entry.id   0e4356810d28404c7edd2f697759b183
#
_cell.length_a   1.000
_cell.length_b   1.000
_cell.length_c   1.000
_cell.angle_alpha   90.00
_cell.angle_beta   90.00
_cell.angle_gamma   90.00
#
_symmetry.space_group_name_H-M   'P 1'
#
loop_
_entity.id
_entity.type
_entity.pdbx_description
1 polymer ?
#
loop_
_entity_poly.entity_id
_entity_poly.type
_entity_poly.pdbx_seq_one_letter_code
_entity_poly.pdbx_strand_id
1 'polypeptide(L)'
;YSTPTLADSRLTLCFTYRKAAAELAAREQEKKQGAPNPVVNLLRLAAIDVLGDCETQCDNEASLVREIGGLQVIGTALHDSRRVDSQLRGRAGRQGDPGSTIFCLSMQDDLMRIYCPGWASNSVWDWSGMNDDTPLYSKVVDDQLAQIQKQIEDFHATHRASTFESDLILDGQREAIYNVRRK
;
A
#
# COMPACT_ATOMS: atom_id res chain seq x y z
N TYR A 1 19.96 -2.37 -7.97
CA TYR A 1 19.58 -0.96 -7.86
C TYR A 1 19.37 -0.45 -9.28
N SER A 2 18.12 -0.49 -9.79
CA SER A 2 17.76 0.14 -11.05
C SER A 2 17.63 1.64 -10.83
N THR A 3 18.34 2.42 -11.63
CA THR A 3 18.17 3.88 -11.70
C THR A 3 16.72 4.20 -12.05
N PRO A 4 16.07 5.17 -11.37
CA PRO A 4 14.72 5.58 -11.73
C PRO A 4 14.69 5.97 -13.21
N THR A 5 13.75 5.37 -13.95
CA THR A 5 13.59 5.66 -15.37
C THR A 5 13.11 7.10 -15.56
N LEU A 6 13.42 7.69 -16.71
CA LEU A 6 13.00 9.07 -17.07
C LEU A 6 11.48 9.28 -16.88
N ALA A 7 10.67 8.23 -16.98
CA ALA A 7 9.24 8.24 -16.73
C ALA A 7 8.89 8.52 -15.26
N ASP A 8 9.63 7.92 -14.30
CA ASP A 8 9.39 8.13 -12.86
C ASP A 8 9.68 9.57 -12.44
N SER A 9 10.73 10.18 -13.01
CA SER A 9 11.06 11.58 -12.74
C SER A 9 10.03 12.55 -13.33
N ARG A 10 9.40 12.21 -14.47
CA ARG A 10 8.36 13.04 -15.11
C ARG A 10 7.03 12.95 -14.37
N LEU A 11 6.60 11.76 -13.91
CA LEU A 11 5.42 11.58 -13.09
C LEU A 11 5.52 12.33 -11.75
N THR A 12 6.70 12.28 -11.12
CA THR A 12 6.97 13.03 -9.88
C THR A 12 6.94 14.53 -10.14
N LEU A 13 7.49 15.00 -11.26
CA LEU A 13 7.42 16.41 -11.68
C LEU A 13 5.96 16.84 -11.94
N CYS A 14 5.18 16.06 -12.68
CA CYS A 14 3.77 16.36 -12.94
C CYS A 14 2.95 16.48 -11.65
N PHE A 15 3.18 15.59 -10.68
CA PHE A 15 2.49 15.62 -9.38
C PHE A 15 2.89 16.83 -8.53
N THR A 16 4.16 17.22 -8.53
CA THR A 16 4.65 18.41 -7.82
C THR A 16 4.16 19.70 -8.46
N TYR A 17 4.10 19.79 -9.81
CA TYR A 17 3.55 20.94 -10.52
C TYR A 17 2.04 21.09 -10.30
N ARG A 18 1.27 19.99 -10.30
CA ARG A 18 -0.18 20.01 -10.02
C ARG A 18 -0.48 20.52 -8.61
N LYS A 19 0.32 20.12 -7.63
CA LYS A 19 0.23 20.61 -6.25
C LYS A 19 0.59 22.10 -6.14
N ALA A 20 1.67 22.51 -6.78
CA ALA A 20 2.10 23.90 -6.80
C ALA A 20 1.09 24.82 -7.52
N ALA A 21 0.50 24.37 -8.64
CA ALA A 21 -0.53 25.12 -9.36
C ALA A 21 -1.82 25.24 -8.54
N ALA A 22 -2.23 24.20 -7.80
CA ALA A 22 -3.38 24.23 -6.90
C ALA A 22 -3.13 25.19 -5.72
N GLU A 23 -1.93 25.19 -5.14
CA GLU A 23 -1.54 26.12 -4.07
C GLU A 23 -1.50 27.58 -4.54
N LEU A 24 -1.00 27.83 -5.76
CA LEU A 24 -1.01 29.16 -6.37
C LEU A 24 -2.43 29.65 -6.64
N ALA A 25 -3.31 28.78 -7.16
CA ALA A 25 -4.73 29.11 -7.37
C ALA A 25 -5.47 29.40 -6.07
N ALA A 26 -5.18 28.66 -4.98
CA ALA A 26 -5.75 28.89 -3.66
C ALA A 26 -5.29 30.25 -3.07
N ARG A 27 -4.00 30.56 -3.18
CA ARG A 27 -3.44 31.84 -2.72
C ARG A 27 -3.96 33.06 -3.48
N GLU A 28 -4.33 32.91 -4.76
CA GLU A 28 -4.94 33.97 -5.55
C GLU A 28 -6.40 34.23 -5.18
N GLN A 29 -7.14 33.22 -4.72
CA GLN A 29 -8.49 33.42 -4.20
C GLN A 29 -8.50 34.22 -2.91
N GLU A 30 -7.46 34.16 -2.09
CA GLU A 30 -7.29 34.96 -0.87
C GLU A 30 -6.88 36.43 -1.14
N LYS A 31 -6.26 36.74 -2.29
CA LYS A 31 -5.76 38.06 -2.65
C LYS A 31 -6.66 38.84 -3.62
N LYS A 32 -7.97 38.71 -3.55
CA LYS A 32 -8.94 39.43 -4.41
C LYS A 32 -9.07 40.97 -4.15
N GLN A 33 -7.99 41.67 -3.84
CA GLN A 33 -7.98 43.13 -3.72
C GLN A 33 -6.79 43.81 -4.40
N GLY A 34 -6.48 43.47 -5.63
CA GLY A 34 -5.49 44.23 -6.40
C GLY A 34 -5.48 43.81 -7.89
N ALA A 35 -5.17 44.73 -8.80
CA ALA A 35 -5.05 44.43 -10.22
C ALA A 35 -4.02 43.29 -10.43
N PRO A 36 -4.33 42.26 -11.24
CA PRO A 36 -3.45 41.08 -11.43
C PRO A 36 -2.13 41.55 -12.02
N ASN A 37 -1.03 41.20 -11.34
CA ASN A 37 0.31 41.46 -11.82
C ASN A 37 0.53 40.70 -13.16
N PRO A 38 0.91 41.39 -14.27
CA PRO A 38 1.05 40.76 -15.58
C PRO A 38 2.06 39.62 -15.59
N VAL A 39 3.08 39.66 -14.74
CA VAL A 39 4.06 38.57 -14.59
C VAL A 39 3.43 37.32 -13.99
N VAL A 40 2.56 37.48 -13.01
CA VAL A 40 1.84 36.35 -12.37
C VAL A 40 0.89 35.69 -13.38
N ASN A 41 0.22 36.46 -14.21
CA ASN A 41 -0.65 35.94 -15.26
C ASN A 41 0.14 35.16 -16.34
N LEU A 42 1.30 35.67 -16.75
CA LEU A 42 2.18 34.99 -17.70
C LEU A 42 2.68 33.65 -17.14
N LEU A 43 3.12 33.63 -15.88
CA LEU A 43 3.54 32.40 -15.19
C LEU A 43 2.40 31.40 -15.05
N ARG A 44 1.18 31.89 -14.80
CA ARG A 44 -0.01 31.04 -14.71
C ARG A 44 -0.36 30.39 -16.07
N LEU A 45 -0.34 31.17 -17.14
CA LEU A 45 -0.57 30.63 -18.50
C LEU A 45 0.48 29.60 -18.87
N ALA A 46 1.76 29.87 -18.63
CA ALA A 46 2.83 28.90 -18.87
C ALA A 46 2.67 27.62 -18.02
N ALA A 47 2.22 27.75 -16.76
CA ALA A 47 1.94 26.59 -15.92
C ALA A 47 0.75 25.76 -16.43
N ILE A 48 -0.28 26.42 -16.97
CA ILE A 48 -1.45 25.73 -17.56
C ILE A 48 -1.03 24.98 -18.82
N ASP A 49 -0.22 25.57 -19.69
CA ASP A 49 0.26 24.93 -20.91
C ASP A 49 1.10 23.67 -20.57
N VAL A 50 2.06 23.80 -19.64
CA VAL A 50 2.87 22.66 -19.19
C VAL A 50 2.00 21.56 -18.57
N LEU A 51 0.96 21.93 -17.80
CA LEU A 51 0.03 20.95 -17.21
C LEU A 51 -0.76 20.23 -18.29
N GLY A 52 -1.25 20.94 -19.32
CA GLY A 52 -1.99 20.35 -20.45
C GLY A 52 -1.13 19.35 -21.24
N ASP A 53 0.14 19.69 -21.51
CA ASP A 53 1.08 18.79 -22.16
C ASP A 53 1.35 17.53 -21.31
N CYS A 54 1.54 17.71 -19.99
CA CYS A 54 1.74 16.59 -19.07
C CYS A 54 0.49 15.72 -18.95
N GLU A 55 -0.71 16.29 -18.91
CA GLU A 55 -1.97 15.53 -18.86
C GLU A 55 -2.15 14.67 -20.12
N THR A 56 -1.91 15.26 -21.29
CA THR A 56 -1.99 14.55 -22.56
C THR A 56 -1.00 13.38 -22.62
N GLN A 57 0.21 13.60 -22.14
CA GLN A 57 1.24 12.56 -22.11
C GLN A 57 0.85 11.44 -21.11
N CYS A 58 0.38 11.80 -19.92
CA CYS A 58 -0.07 10.83 -18.91
C CYS A 58 -1.25 9.98 -19.39
N ASP A 59 -2.20 10.56 -20.14
CA ASP A 59 -3.34 9.85 -20.71
C ASP A 59 -2.91 8.83 -21.77
N ASN A 60 -1.94 9.20 -22.61
CA ASN A 60 -1.34 8.29 -23.58
C ASN A 60 -0.59 7.13 -22.90
N GLU A 61 0.20 7.42 -21.87
CA GLU A 61 0.92 6.42 -21.10
C GLU A 61 -0.06 5.50 -20.33
N ALA A 62 -1.14 6.06 -19.78
CA ALA A 62 -2.18 5.28 -19.08
C ALA A 62 -2.88 4.29 -20.01
N SER A 63 -3.17 4.67 -21.26
CA SER A 63 -3.75 3.76 -22.25
C SER A 63 -2.79 2.62 -22.59
N LEU A 64 -1.51 2.91 -22.77
CA LEU A 64 -0.46 1.92 -22.99
C LEU A 64 -0.33 0.93 -21.82
N VAL A 65 -0.35 1.43 -20.59
CA VAL A 65 -0.32 0.58 -19.37
C VAL A 65 -1.53 -0.33 -19.31
N ARG A 66 -2.73 0.15 -19.68
CA ARG A 66 -3.94 -0.69 -19.74
C ARG A 66 -3.83 -1.79 -20.80
N GLU A 67 -3.29 -1.47 -21.97
CA GLU A 67 -3.07 -2.44 -23.06
C GLU A 67 -2.10 -3.56 -22.67
N ILE A 68 -1.06 -3.25 -21.91
CA ILE A 68 -0.06 -4.23 -21.44
C ILE A 68 -0.63 -5.14 -20.33
N GLY A 69 -1.79 -4.81 -19.74
CA GLY A 69 -2.43 -5.59 -18.70
C GLY A 69 -2.49 -4.91 -17.33
N GLY A 70 -2.18 -3.62 -17.27
CA GLY A 70 -2.32 -2.79 -16.08
C GLY A 70 -1.23 -3.00 -15.03
N LEU A 71 -1.57 -2.71 -13.78
CA LEU A 71 -0.64 -2.80 -12.66
C LEU A 71 -0.46 -4.24 -12.21
N GLN A 72 0.78 -4.73 -12.23
CA GLN A 72 1.15 -5.99 -11.60
C GLN A 72 1.69 -5.74 -10.19
N VAL A 73 1.05 -6.35 -9.19
CA VAL A 73 1.49 -6.31 -7.79
C VAL A 73 2.17 -7.63 -7.44
N ILE A 74 3.41 -7.54 -6.98
CA ILE A 74 4.20 -8.70 -6.55
C ILE A 74 4.41 -8.58 -5.04
N GLY A 75 3.82 -9.51 -4.27
CA GLY A 75 4.08 -9.68 -2.85
C GLY A 75 5.22 -10.67 -2.65
N THR A 76 6.25 -10.28 -1.92
CA THR A 76 7.43 -11.13 -1.65
C THR A 76 7.34 -11.85 -0.31
N ALA A 77 6.32 -11.58 0.48
CA ALA A 77 6.00 -12.25 1.75
C ALA A 77 4.51 -12.07 2.07
N LEU A 78 3.96 -12.92 2.94
CA LEU A 78 2.65 -12.74 3.53
C LEU A 78 2.76 -11.90 4.81
N HIS A 79 1.71 -11.11 5.07
CA HIS A 79 1.56 -10.40 6.33
C HIS A 79 0.84 -11.28 7.37
N ASP A 80 0.91 -10.87 8.63
CA ASP A 80 0.24 -11.55 9.75
C ASP A 80 -1.29 -11.52 9.64
N SER A 81 -1.83 -10.67 8.76
CA SER A 81 -3.27 -10.53 8.54
C SER A 81 -3.62 -10.60 7.06
N ARG A 82 -4.57 -11.46 6.72
CA ARG A 82 -5.15 -11.57 5.37
C ARG A 82 -5.75 -10.27 4.87
N ARG A 83 -6.21 -9.41 5.80
CA ARG A 83 -6.74 -8.10 5.47
C ARG A 83 -5.68 -7.21 4.82
N VAL A 84 -4.46 -7.24 5.31
CA VAL A 84 -3.35 -6.45 4.76
C VAL A 84 -2.97 -6.97 3.37
N ASP A 85 -2.90 -8.29 3.20
CA ASP A 85 -2.65 -8.90 1.88
C ASP A 85 -3.76 -8.56 0.88
N SER A 86 -5.02 -8.55 1.33
CA SER A 86 -6.15 -8.13 0.49
C SER A 86 -6.07 -6.65 0.11
N GLN A 87 -5.58 -5.78 1.00
CA GLN A 87 -5.33 -4.37 0.68
C GLN A 87 -4.20 -4.21 -0.35
N LEU A 88 -3.17 -5.07 -0.27
CA LEU A 88 -2.10 -5.08 -1.26
C LEU A 88 -2.62 -5.55 -2.62
N ARG A 89 -3.38 -6.66 -2.66
CA ARG A 89 -4.06 -7.14 -3.89
C ARG A 89 -4.97 -6.08 -4.48
N GLY A 90 -5.71 -5.35 -3.65
CA GLY A 90 -6.60 -4.26 -4.06
C GLY A 90 -5.88 -3.01 -4.59
N ARG A 91 -4.55 -3.03 -4.71
CA ARG A 91 -3.81 -1.97 -5.43
C ARG A 91 -3.88 -2.16 -6.95
N ALA A 92 -4.00 -3.39 -7.43
CA ALA A 92 -4.23 -3.72 -8.83
C ALA A 92 -5.73 -3.73 -9.16
N GLY A 93 -6.09 -3.56 -10.42
CA GLY A 93 -7.47 -3.68 -10.91
C GLY A 93 -8.44 -2.62 -10.38
N ARG A 94 -7.99 -1.41 -10.07
CA ARG A 94 -8.85 -0.34 -9.55
C ARG A 94 -9.76 0.22 -10.63
N GLN A 95 -11.00 0.52 -10.26
CA GLN A 95 -12.01 1.14 -11.13
C GLN A 95 -12.29 0.37 -12.43
N GLY A 96 -12.03 -0.94 -12.45
CA GLY A 96 -12.22 -1.77 -13.63
C GLY A 96 -11.01 -1.80 -14.57
N ASP A 97 -9.92 -1.15 -14.23
CA ASP A 97 -8.67 -1.28 -14.99
C ASP A 97 -8.13 -2.73 -14.88
N PRO A 98 -7.45 -3.23 -15.93
CA PRO A 98 -6.77 -4.52 -15.85
C PRO A 98 -5.67 -4.49 -14.79
N GLY A 99 -5.38 -5.65 -14.22
CA GLY A 99 -4.31 -5.78 -13.23
C GLY A 99 -4.12 -7.23 -12.80
N SER A 100 -2.94 -7.53 -12.28
CA SER A 100 -2.61 -8.86 -11.79
C SER A 100 -1.91 -8.79 -10.45
N THR A 101 -2.05 -9.85 -9.65
CA THR A 101 -1.36 -9.98 -8.37
C THR A 101 -0.73 -11.35 -8.24
N ILE A 102 0.50 -11.41 -7.77
CA ILE A 102 1.21 -12.66 -7.48
C ILE A 102 1.90 -12.54 -6.12
N PHE A 103 1.88 -13.62 -5.35
CA PHE A 103 2.67 -13.73 -4.13
C PHE A 103 3.74 -14.78 -4.31
N CYS A 104 4.99 -14.39 -4.11
CA CYS A 104 6.14 -15.28 -4.11
C CYS A 104 6.58 -15.48 -2.66
N LEU A 105 6.39 -16.65 -2.13
CA LEU A 105 6.63 -16.98 -0.72
C LEU A 105 7.80 -17.94 -0.60
N SER A 106 8.56 -17.79 0.48
CA SER A 106 9.63 -18.71 0.86
C SER A 106 9.27 -19.40 2.18
N MET A 107 9.68 -20.65 2.30
CA MET A 107 9.59 -21.37 3.58
C MET A 107 10.52 -20.79 4.66
N GLN A 108 11.47 -19.95 4.25
CA GLN A 108 12.37 -19.23 5.15
C GLN A 108 11.81 -17.88 5.61
N ASP A 109 10.63 -17.47 5.11
CA ASP A 109 9.99 -16.24 5.52
C ASP A 109 9.69 -16.26 7.02
N ASP A 110 9.75 -15.08 7.66
CA ASP A 110 9.58 -14.93 9.11
C ASP A 110 8.26 -15.53 9.61
N LEU A 111 7.18 -15.38 8.84
CA LEU A 111 5.88 -15.96 9.17
C LEU A 111 5.97 -17.49 9.30
N MET A 112 6.61 -18.14 8.35
CA MET A 112 6.79 -19.61 8.34
C MET A 112 7.73 -20.05 9.45
N ARG A 113 8.83 -19.34 9.65
CA ARG A 113 9.84 -19.64 10.67
C ARG A 113 9.31 -19.55 12.09
N ILE A 114 8.48 -18.51 12.37
CA ILE A 114 7.96 -18.24 13.71
C ILE A 114 6.77 -19.14 14.04
N TYR A 115 5.81 -19.24 13.14
CA TYR A 115 4.53 -19.92 13.41
C TYR A 115 4.48 -21.38 12.93
N CYS A 116 5.38 -21.78 12.05
CA CYS A 116 5.44 -23.15 11.52
C CYS A 116 6.86 -23.73 11.49
N PRO A 117 7.53 -23.82 12.65
CA PRO A 117 8.91 -24.32 12.70
C PRO A 117 9.04 -25.78 12.18
N GLY A 118 7.98 -26.58 12.25
CA GLY A 118 7.98 -27.96 11.72
C GLY A 118 7.95 -28.02 10.19
N TRP A 119 7.41 -27.01 9.52
CA TRP A 119 7.39 -26.92 8.06
C TRP A 119 8.67 -26.32 7.50
N ALA A 120 9.29 -25.42 8.28
CA ALA A 120 10.58 -24.82 7.96
C ALA A 120 11.75 -25.81 8.17
N SER A 121 11.50 -26.98 8.76
CA SER A 121 12.55 -27.99 8.89
C SER A 121 12.87 -28.58 7.52
N ASN A 122 14.11 -28.48 7.11
CA ASN A 122 14.63 -28.94 5.82
C ASN A 122 14.30 -30.41 5.50
N SER A 123 13.99 -31.22 6.51
CA SER A 123 13.72 -32.63 6.38
C SER A 123 12.51 -32.98 5.48
N VAL A 124 11.51 -32.13 5.38
CA VAL A 124 10.33 -32.38 4.51
C VAL A 124 10.69 -32.12 3.04
N TRP A 125 11.53 -31.12 2.80
CA TRP A 125 11.95 -30.69 1.46
C TRP A 125 13.08 -31.53 0.92
N ASP A 126 14.04 -31.91 1.77
CA ASP A 126 15.11 -32.86 1.43
C ASP A 126 14.53 -34.20 0.98
N TRP A 127 13.43 -34.64 1.59
CA TRP A 127 12.75 -35.87 1.21
C TRP A 127 12.02 -35.78 -0.16
N SER A 128 11.59 -34.60 -0.57
CA SER A 128 10.88 -34.38 -1.85
C SER A 128 11.82 -34.42 -3.06
N GLY A 129 13.13 -34.28 -2.86
CA GLY A 129 14.13 -34.23 -3.94
C GLY A 129 13.98 -33.03 -4.88
N MET A 130 13.21 -31.98 -4.47
CA MET A 130 13.05 -30.76 -5.24
C MET A 130 14.25 -29.84 -5.06
N ASN A 131 14.67 -29.21 -6.16
CA ASN A 131 15.67 -28.12 -6.09
C ASN A 131 15.05 -26.90 -5.39
N ASP A 132 15.85 -26.21 -4.58
CA ASP A 132 15.45 -25.00 -3.83
C ASP A 132 14.88 -23.89 -4.73
N ASP A 133 15.29 -23.84 -6.00
CA ASP A 133 14.87 -22.81 -6.97
C ASP A 133 13.61 -23.19 -7.76
N THR A 134 12.98 -24.35 -7.47
CA THR A 134 11.81 -24.79 -8.25
C THR A 134 10.52 -24.25 -7.64
N PRO A 135 9.75 -23.40 -8.36
CA PRO A 135 8.51 -22.86 -7.83
C PRO A 135 7.46 -23.98 -7.65
N LEU A 136 6.89 -24.07 -6.46
CA LEU A 136 5.85 -25.03 -6.13
C LEU A 136 4.47 -24.37 -6.23
N TYR A 137 3.63 -24.92 -7.10
CA TYR A 137 2.22 -24.54 -7.22
C TYR A 137 1.35 -25.67 -6.66
N SER A 138 0.82 -25.49 -5.47
CA SER A 138 -0.03 -26.50 -4.84
C SER A 138 -1.15 -25.87 -4.03
N LYS A 139 -2.39 -26.26 -4.36
CA LYS A 139 -3.57 -25.81 -3.60
C LYS A 139 -3.51 -26.24 -2.13
N VAL A 140 -2.89 -27.38 -1.84
CA VAL A 140 -2.73 -27.86 -0.46
C VAL A 140 -1.85 -26.89 0.35
N VAL A 141 -0.78 -26.37 -0.27
CA VAL A 141 0.09 -25.38 0.36
C VAL A 141 -0.66 -24.08 0.60
N ASP A 142 -1.43 -23.61 -0.37
CA ASP A 142 -2.25 -22.40 -0.25
C ASP A 142 -3.27 -22.49 0.89
N ASP A 143 -3.96 -23.64 1.00
CA ASP A 143 -4.94 -23.90 2.08
C ASP A 143 -4.27 -23.94 3.46
N GLN A 144 -3.08 -24.52 3.56
CA GLN A 144 -2.30 -24.53 4.80
C GLN A 144 -1.81 -23.13 5.19
N LEU A 145 -1.32 -22.35 4.24
CA LEU A 145 -0.92 -20.96 4.48
C LEU A 145 -2.09 -20.12 4.99
N ALA A 146 -3.27 -20.29 4.41
CA ALA A 146 -4.49 -19.62 4.85
C ALA A 146 -4.88 -20.00 6.29
N GLN A 147 -4.70 -21.29 6.67
CA GLN A 147 -4.94 -21.75 8.04
C GLN A 147 -3.95 -21.14 9.04
N ILE A 148 -2.67 -21.07 8.67
CA ILE A 148 -1.62 -20.45 9.49
C ILE A 148 -1.94 -18.99 9.73
N GLN A 149 -2.25 -18.22 8.69
CA GLN A 149 -2.64 -16.82 8.84
C GLN A 149 -3.85 -16.65 9.75
N LYS A 150 -4.85 -17.54 9.64
CA LYS A 150 -6.01 -17.51 10.53
C LYS A 150 -5.63 -17.74 11.99
N GLN A 151 -4.76 -18.70 12.28
CA GLN A 151 -4.27 -18.95 13.65
C GLN A 151 -3.54 -17.73 14.22
N ILE A 152 -2.74 -17.05 13.40
CA ILE A 152 -2.04 -15.83 13.80
C ILE A 152 -3.05 -14.70 14.09
N GLU A 153 -4.05 -14.51 13.23
CA GLU A 153 -5.12 -13.54 13.42
C GLU A 153 -5.88 -13.79 14.72
N ASP A 154 -6.23 -15.04 15.01
CA ASP A 154 -6.94 -15.46 16.24
C ASP A 154 -6.07 -15.22 17.48
N PHE A 155 -4.78 -15.53 17.42
CA PHE A 155 -3.83 -15.24 18.50
C PHE A 155 -3.77 -13.74 18.80
N HIS A 156 -3.59 -12.91 17.79
CA HIS A 156 -3.56 -11.45 17.95
C HIS A 156 -4.93 -10.89 18.40
N ALA A 157 -6.04 -11.49 17.98
CA ALA A 157 -7.37 -11.09 18.42
C ALA A 157 -7.55 -11.34 19.92
N THR A 158 -7.13 -12.50 20.41
CA THR A 158 -7.17 -12.85 21.84
C THR A 158 -6.31 -11.90 22.67
N HIS A 159 -5.11 -11.60 22.19
CA HIS A 159 -4.22 -10.66 22.89
C HIS A 159 -4.83 -9.25 22.97
N ARG A 160 -5.43 -8.76 21.86
CA ARG A 160 -6.13 -7.45 21.86
C ARG A 160 -7.33 -7.44 22.80
N ALA A 161 -8.09 -8.54 22.88
CA ALA A 161 -9.22 -8.65 23.80
C ALA A 161 -8.76 -8.55 25.27
N SER A 162 -7.69 -9.24 25.66
CA SER A 162 -7.11 -9.16 27.00
C SER A 162 -6.61 -7.75 27.33
N THR A 163 -5.94 -7.09 26.37
CA THR A 163 -5.49 -5.69 26.55
C THR A 163 -6.69 -4.76 26.76
N PHE A 164 -7.75 -4.93 25.94
CA PHE A 164 -8.98 -4.14 26.06
C PHE A 164 -9.66 -4.30 27.43
N GLU A 165 -9.73 -5.50 27.97
CA GLU A 165 -10.28 -5.73 29.33
C GLU A 165 -9.48 -4.98 30.39
N SER A 166 -8.15 -4.95 30.27
CA SER A 166 -7.29 -4.19 31.18
C SER A 166 -7.51 -2.67 31.03
N ASP A 167 -7.67 -2.18 29.81
CA ASP A 167 -7.91 -0.76 29.53
C ASP A 167 -9.27 -0.30 30.04
N LEU A 168 -10.31 -1.15 30.05
CA LEU A 168 -11.62 -0.82 30.63
C LEU A 168 -11.52 -0.49 32.12
N ILE A 169 -10.69 -1.20 32.87
CA ILE A 169 -10.47 -0.92 34.28
C ILE A 169 -9.83 0.45 34.49
N LEU A 170 -8.80 0.76 33.68
CA LEU A 170 -8.11 2.05 33.72
C LEU A 170 -9.02 3.21 33.30
N ASP A 171 -9.89 2.98 32.34
CA ASP A 171 -10.86 3.99 31.88
C ASP A 171 -11.90 4.31 32.96
N GLY A 172 -12.41 3.30 33.66
CA GLY A 172 -13.29 3.48 34.81
C GLY A 172 -12.64 4.30 35.95
N GLN A 173 -11.36 4.06 36.22
CA GLN A 173 -10.60 4.84 37.20
C GLN A 173 -10.41 6.31 36.74
N ARG A 174 -10.11 6.51 35.45
CA ARG A 174 -9.95 7.82 34.83
C ARG A 174 -11.26 8.61 34.91
N GLU A 175 -12.38 7.99 34.58
CA GLU A 175 -13.70 8.61 34.65
C GLU A 175 -14.05 9.06 36.09
N ALA A 176 -13.79 8.21 37.08
CA ALA A 176 -14.01 8.54 38.50
C ALA A 176 -13.20 9.79 38.89
N ILE A 177 -11.93 9.88 38.51
CA ILE A 177 -11.06 11.03 38.80
C ILE A 177 -11.59 12.30 38.10
N TYR A 178 -11.98 12.20 36.83
CA TYR A 178 -12.51 13.36 36.09
C TYR A 178 -13.83 13.87 36.66
N ASN A 179 -14.70 12.97 37.16
CA ASN A 179 -15.95 13.36 37.80
C ASN A 179 -15.72 14.12 39.13
N VAL A 180 -14.70 13.75 39.90
CA VAL A 180 -14.29 14.49 41.10
C VAL A 180 -13.71 15.87 40.73
N ARG A 181 -12.89 15.95 39.66
CA ARG A 181 -12.27 17.21 39.21
C ARG A 181 -13.27 18.21 38.65
N ARG A 182 -14.38 17.75 38.10
CA ARG A 182 -15.42 18.62 37.48
C ARG A 182 -16.43 19.19 38.50
N LYS A 183 -16.44 18.66 39.72
CA LYS A 183 -17.18 19.23 40.86
C LYS A 183 -16.39 20.35 41.52
#